data_07534db8ecfa26dd59986d8e3613c3d7
#
_entry.id   07534db8ecfa26dd59986d8e3613c3d7
#
_cell.length_a   1.000
_cell.length_b   1.000
_cell.length_c   1.000
_cell.angle_alpha   90.00
_cell.angle_beta   90.00
_cell.angle_gamma   90.00
#
_symmetry.space_group_name_H-M   'P 1'
#
loop_
_entity.id
_entity.type
_entity.pdbx_description
1 polymer ?
#
loop_
_entity_poly.entity_id
_entity_poly.type
_entity_poly.pdbx_seq_one_letter_code
_entity_poly.pdbx_strand_id
1 'polypeptide(L)'
;MGREDRSGKRKSREQSRKRRVPELGYYYIVTDTDQTEKNYLEGLRNSIPEELKGKLVIKVSKSRTVDLVKTCKEGSSLYPQYCEPWVVFDRDQVKDFDGIIKNAEQNGIHAGWSNPCLEIWLYAYFGNMPYIQDSVSCCNRFATEYEKRTGQKYDKAEKDLYKKLCEVGNEESAIRIAQQKRKQCIENGLLIPSEMIPSTMIDELINEIRMKM
;
A
#
# COMPACT_ATOMS: atom_id res chain seq x y z
N MET A 1 26.45 54.73 29.50
CA MET A 1 26.39 53.26 29.53
C MET A 1 25.19 52.82 28.68
N GLY A 2 25.47 52.35 27.46
CA GLY A 2 24.45 52.01 26.49
C GLY A 2 23.88 50.63 26.76
N ARG A 3 22.54 50.49 26.64
CA ARG A 3 21.84 49.21 26.58
C ARG A 3 21.94 48.66 25.17
N GLU A 4 22.61 47.52 25.01
CA GLU A 4 22.65 46.79 23.76
C GLU A 4 21.25 46.13 23.50
N ASP A 5 20.70 46.48 22.35
CA ASP A 5 19.45 45.90 21.81
C ASP A 5 19.71 44.44 21.37
N ARG A 6 19.23 43.48 22.16
CA ARG A 6 19.15 42.06 21.77
C ARG A 6 17.91 41.78 20.92
N SER A 7 17.86 42.29 19.70
CA SER A 7 16.86 41.89 18.73
C SER A 7 17.27 40.59 18.04
N GLY A 8 17.19 39.47 18.73
CA GLY A 8 17.24 38.16 18.12
C GLY A 8 16.02 37.93 17.23
N LYS A 9 16.20 37.93 15.89
CA LYS A 9 15.14 37.62 14.94
C LYS A 9 14.50 36.27 15.30
N ARG A 10 13.31 36.29 15.85
CA ARG A 10 12.47 35.09 16.00
C ARG A 10 12.20 34.53 14.61
N LYS A 11 12.75 33.37 14.28
CA LYS A 11 12.42 32.63 13.05
C LYS A 11 10.92 32.42 13.01
N SER A 12 10.29 32.75 11.89
CA SER A 12 8.85 32.65 11.74
C SER A 12 8.35 31.21 11.98
N ARG A 13 7.14 31.08 12.49
CA ARG A 13 6.48 29.80 12.77
C ARG A 13 6.39 28.91 11.53
N GLU A 14 6.43 29.51 10.32
CA GLU A 14 6.48 28.81 9.03
C GLU A 14 7.84 28.18 8.72
N GLN A 15 8.95 28.81 9.12
CA GLN A 15 10.29 28.22 8.95
C GLN A 15 10.54 27.08 9.94
N SER A 16 9.89 27.07 11.11
CA SER A 16 9.89 25.93 12.03
C SER A 16 9.06 24.74 11.53
N ARG A 17 8.02 24.97 10.70
CA ARG A 17 7.23 23.89 10.09
C ARG A 17 7.97 23.10 9.01
N LYS A 18 8.98 23.69 8.37
CA LYS A 18 9.78 23.04 7.30
C LYS A 18 10.83 22.04 7.79
N ARG A 19 10.95 21.81 9.10
CA ARG A 19 11.82 20.78 9.69
C ARG A 19 11.02 19.86 10.64
N ARG A 20 9.88 19.38 10.21
CA ARG A 20 9.28 18.22 10.90
C ARG A 20 10.14 17.00 10.54
N VAL A 21 10.67 16.36 11.58
CA VAL A 21 11.23 15.02 11.45
C VAL A 21 10.12 14.15 10.86
N PRO A 22 10.38 13.38 9.80
CA PRO A 22 9.37 12.47 9.23
C PRO A 22 8.79 11.59 10.34
N GLU A 23 7.45 11.58 10.46
CA GLU A 23 6.76 10.78 11.47
C GLU A 23 6.63 9.29 11.08
N LEU A 24 7.32 8.88 10.02
CA LEU A 24 7.29 7.51 9.54
C LEU A 24 7.76 6.54 10.62
N GLY A 25 6.85 5.71 11.13
CA GLY A 25 7.13 4.60 12.03
C GLY A 25 7.76 3.40 11.31
N TYR A 26 7.93 2.30 12.02
CA TYR A 26 8.35 1.02 11.42
C TYR A 26 7.12 0.27 10.89
N TYR A 27 7.10 0.02 9.60
CA TYR A 27 6.08 -0.80 8.93
C TYR A 27 6.57 -2.23 8.83
N TYR A 28 5.82 -3.17 9.37
CA TYR A 28 6.07 -4.58 9.22
C TYR A 28 5.01 -5.19 8.31
N ILE A 29 5.36 -5.39 7.04
CA ILE A 29 4.43 -5.78 5.99
C ILE A 29 4.68 -7.23 5.61
N VAL A 30 3.66 -8.08 5.72
CA VAL A 30 3.73 -9.49 5.33
C VAL A 30 2.82 -9.75 4.16
N THR A 31 3.37 -10.30 3.07
CA THR A 31 2.64 -10.70 1.87
C THR A 31 2.54 -12.22 1.79
N ASP A 32 1.55 -12.74 1.09
CA ASP A 32 1.38 -14.18 0.82
C ASP A 32 2.11 -14.65 -0.44
N THR A 33 2.55 -13.74 -1.29
CA THR A 33 3.32 -14.06 -2.50
C THR A 33 4.70 -13.41 -2.52
N ASP A 34 5.62 -14.02 -3.25
CA ASP A 34 6.99 -13.53 -3.46
C ASP A 34 7.18 -12.84 -4.82
N GLN A 35 6.10 -12.55 -5.52
CA GLN A 35 6.08 -11.94 -6.85
C GLN A 35 5.53 -10.52 -6.83
N THR A 36 4.33 -10.30 -7.36
CA THR A 36 3.80 -8.96 -7.65
C THR A 36 3.74 -8.06 -6.43
N GLU A 37 3.14 -8.54 -5.32
CA GLU A 37 2.96 -7.75 -4.10
C GLU A 37 4.30 -7.36 -3.49
N LYS A 38 5.21 -8.34 -3.37
CA LYS A 38 6.55 -8.10 -2.85
C LYS A 38 7.33 -7.13 -3.73
N ASN A 39 7.35 -7.36 -5.05
CA ASN A 39 8.10 -6.52 -5.99
C ASN A 39 7.57 -5.07 -6.00
N TYR A 40 6.24 -4.92 -5.95
CA TYR A 40 5.60 -3.62 -5.85
C TYR A 40 6.01 -2.89 -4.55
N LEU A 41 5.91 -3.54 -3.39
CA LEU A 41 6.25 -2.96 -2.09
C LEU A 41 7.76 -2.68 -1.95
N GLU A 42 8.63 -3.55 -2.48
CA GLU A 42 10.07 -3.28 -2.53
C GLU A 42 10.41 -2.10 -3.45
N GLY A 43 9.71 -1.95 -4.56
CA GLY A 43 9.80 -0.79 -5.43
C GLY A 43 9.38 0.50 -4.73
N LEU A 44 8.26 0.47 -3.98
CA LEU A 44 7.83 1.57 -3.12
C LEU A 44 8.92 1.93 -2.10
N ARG A 45 9.44 0.94 -1.36
CA ARG A 45 10.54 1.14 -0.39
C ARG A 45 11.76 1.76 -1.05
N ASN A 46 12.10 1.37 -2.27
CA ASN A 46 13.23 1.92 -2.99
C ASN A 46 12.99 3.36 -3.50
N SER A 47 11.74 3.81 -3.57
CA SER A 47 11.36 5.17 -3.98
C SER A 47 11.40 6.20 -2.85
N ILE A 48 11.52 5.77 -1.60
CA ILE A 48 11.59 6.68 -0.44
C ILE A 48 13.04 7.04 -0.11
N PRO A 49 13.31 8.12 0.67
CA PRO A 49 14.65 8.50 1.10
C PRO A 49 15.42 7.35 1.74
N GLU A 50 16.73 7.27 1.47
CA GLU A 50 17.58 6.15 1.89
C GLU A 50 17.53 5.90 3.41
N GLU A 51 17.52 6.98 4.19
CA GLU A 51 17.46 6.94 5.65
C GLU A 51 16.14 6.37 6.20
N LEU A 52 15.08 6.33 5.37
CA LEU A 52 13.77 5.81 5.75
C LEU A 52 13.52 4.37 5.28
N LYS A 53 14.30 3.88 4.31
CA LYS A 53 14.09 2.54 3.71
C LYS A 53 14.08 1.41 4.74
N GLY A 54 14.94 1.50 5.76
CA GLY A 54 15.00 0.53 6.85
C GLY A 54 13.76 0.46 7.72
N LYS A 55 12.87 1.44 7.61
CA LYS A 55 11.60 1.47 8.35
C LYS A 55 10.49 0.66 7.68
N LEU A 56 10.63 0.30 6.40
CA LEU A 56 9.71 -0.58 5.69
C LEU A 56 10.30 -2.00 5.63
N VAL A 57 9.88 -2.84 6.55
CA VAL A 57 10.26 -4.25 6.61
C VAL A 57 9.21 -5.08 5.86
N ILE A 58 9.60 -5.63 4.71
CA ILE A 58 8.72 -6.42 3.85
C ILE A 58 9.13 -7.89 3.97
N LYS A 59 8.19 -8.75 4.30
CA LYS A 59 8.37 -10.20 4.46
C LYS A 59 7.37 -10.96 3.60
N VAL A 60 7.79 -12.08 3.08
CA VAL A 60 6.92 -13.04 2.40
C VAL A 60 6.61 -14.17 3.37
N SER A 61 5.33 -14.45 3.58
CA SER A 61 4.93 -15.64 4.31
C SER A 61 5.19 -16.88 3.44
N LYS A 62 5.83 -17.86 4.03
CA LYS A 62 5.98 -19.19 3.41
C LYS A 62 4.79 -20.11 3.72
N SER A 63 3.83 -19.60 4.48
CA SER A 63 2.66 -20.31 4.95
C SER A 63 1.44 -19.95 4.08
N ARG A 64 0.32 -20.61 4.35
CA ARG A 64 -0.95 -20.29 3.69
C ARG A 64 -1.44 -18.89 4.06
N THR A 65 -2.24 -18.27 3.22
CA THR A 65 -2.82 -16.93 3.45
C THR A 65 -3.53 -16.82 4.81
N VAL A 66 -4.17 -17.88 5.28
CA VAL A 66 -4.82 -17.92 6.62
C VAL A 66 -3.83 -17.75 7.78
N ASP A 67 -2.55 -18.01 7.58
CA ASP A 67 -1.51 -17.91 8.60
C ASP A 67 -0.81 -16.54 8.59
N LEU A 68 -1.13 -15.65 7.64
CA LEU A 68 -0.51 -14.32 7.48
C LEU A 68 -0.57 -13.49 8.76
N VAL A 69 -1.76 -13.42 9.38
CA VAL A 69 -1.99 -12.63 10.60
C VAL A 69 -1.07 -13.11 11.72
N LYS A 70 -0.95 -14.44 11.90
CA LYS A 70 -0.06 -15.03 12.91
C LYS A 70 1.40 -14.68 12.61
N THR A 71 1.85 -14.85 11.37
CA THR A 71 3.23 -14.54 10.95
C THR A 71 3.53 -13.05 11.16
N CYS A 72 2.57 -12.18 10.82
CA CYS A 72 2.72 -10.73 11.01
C CYS A 72 2.82 -10.37 12.50
N LYS A 73 1.95 -10.93 13.34
CA LYS A 73 1.95 -10.70 14.79
C LYS A 73 3.27 -11.13 15.45
N GLU A 74 3.76 -12.32 15.11
CA GLU A 74 5.02 -12.83 15.64
C GLU A 74 6.22 -11.97 15.21
N GLY A 75 6.27 -11.57 13.94
CA GLY A 75 7.36 -10.76 13.43
C GLY A 75 7.34 -9.31 13.92
N SER A 76 6.17 -8.68 13.98
CA SER A 76 6.03 -7.30 14.43
C SER A 76 6.31 -7.13 15.93
N SER A 77 6.13 -8.17 16.73
CA SER A 77 6.46 -8.15 18.17
C SER A 77 7.93 -7.85 18.46
N LEU A 78 8.82 -8.01 17.47
CA LEU A 78 10.23 -7.63 17.57
C LEU A 78 10.45 -6.10 17.55
N TYR A 79 9.43 -5.32 17.17
CA TYR A 79 9.48 -3.87 17.02
C TYR A 79 8.33 -3.17 17.79
N PRO A 80 8.15 -3.42 19.09
CA PRO A 80 6.90 -3.13 19.81
C PRO A 80 6.57 -1.64 19.97
N GLN A 81 7.53 -0.74 19.83
CA GLN A 81 7.31 0.68 20.18
C GLN A 81 6.76 1.54 19.05
N TYR A 82 7.00 1.17 17.76
CA TYR A 82 6.67 2.00 16.60
C TYR A 82 6.26 1.18 15.40
N CYS A 83 5.76 -0.04 15.63
CA CYS A 83 5.43 -0.95 14.54
C CYS A 83 4.01 -0.73 14.04
N GLU A 84 3.88 -0.46 12.76
CA GLU A 84 2.63 -0.49 12.01
C GLU A 84 2.57 -1.83 11.25
N PRO A 85 1.89 -2.85 11.81
CA PRO A 85 1.84 -4.17 11.19
C PRO A 85 0.77 -4.22 10.11
N TRP A 86 1.15 -4.74 8.93
CA TRP A 86 0.27 -4.91 7.79
C TRP A 86 0.35 -6.33 7.24
N VAL A 87 -0.81 -6.87 6.81
CA VAL A 87 -0.86 -8.04 5.94
C VAL A 87 -1.38 -7.62 4.57
N VAL A 88 -0.75 -8.12 3.50
CA VAL A 88 -1.11 -7.79 2.12
C VAL A 88 -1.43 -9.08 1.38
N PHE A 89 -2.63 -9.16 0.81
CA PHE A 89 -3.13 -10.36 0.13
C PHE A 89 -4.30 -10.06 -0.79
N ASP A 90 -4.53 -10.99 -1.72
CA ASP A 90 -5.59 -10.90 -2.70
C ASP A 90 -6.83 -11.71 -2.31
N ARG A 91 -8.00 -11.29 -2.82
CA ARG A 91 -9.24 -12.05 -2.70
C ARG A 91 -9.12 -13.41 -3.40
N ASP A 92 -8.66 -13.41 -4.64
CA ASP A 92 -8.47 -14.55 -5.54
C ASP A 92 -9.24 -15.82 -5.10
N GLN A 93 -8.55 -16.92 -4.76
CA GLN A 93 -9.16 -18.17 -4.31
C GLN A 93 -9.18 -18.34 -2.78
N VAL A 94 -8.99 -17.26 -2.03
CA VAL A 94 -8.98 -17.29 -0.56
C VAL A 94 -10.39 -17.55 -0.03
N LYS A 95 -10.60 -18.73 0.58
CA LYS A 95 -11.93 -19.18 1.04
C LYS A 95 -12.50 -18.35 2.19
N ASP A 96 -11.63 -17.87 3.09
CA ASP A 96 -11.99 -17.15 4.31
C ASP A 96 -11.44 -15.72 4.30
N PHE A 97 -11.62 -15.03 3.17
CA PHE A 97 -11.09 -13.70 2.94
C PHE A 97 -11.54 -12.69 4.01
N ASP A 98 -12.84 -12.61 4.27
CA ASP A 98 -13.41 -11.69 5.26
C ASP A 98 -13.01 -12.07 6.69
N GLY A 99 -12.88 -13.36 6.97
CA GLY A 99 -12.41 -13.87 8.26
C GLY A 99 -10.95 -13.49 8.53
N ILE A 100 -10.08 -13.51 7.52
CA ILE A 100 -8.68 -13.07 7.64
C ILE A 100 -8.62 -11.57 7.93
N ILE A 101 -9.41 -10.74 7.24
CA ILE A 101 -9.49 -9.29 7.48
C ILE A 101 -9.91 -9.02 8.92
N LYS A 102 -11.02 -9.62 9.35
CA LYS A 102 -11.53 -9.49 10.72
C LYS A 102 -10.52 -9.94 11.78
N ASN A 103 -9.82 -11.05 11.53
CA ASN A 103 -8.78 -11.53 12.42
C ASN A 103 -7.59 -10.57 12.50
N ALA A 104 -7.18 -9.97 11.38
CA ALA A 104 -6.13 -8.94 11.37
C ALA A 104 -6.54 -7.74 12.24
N GLU A 105 -7.72 -7.18 12.03
CA GLU A 105 -8.27 -6.06 12.79
C GLU A 105 -8.34 -6.35 14.30
N GLN A 106 -8.82 -7.54 14.68
CA GLN A 106 -8.89 -7.97 16.10
C GLN A 106 -7.51 -8.08 16.76
N ASN A 107 -6.45 -8.27 15.98
CA ASN A 107 -5.08 -8.31 16.45
C ASN A 107 -4.32 -6.98 16.31
N GLY A 108 -5.00 -5.89 15.91
CA GLY A 108 -4.36 -4.59 15.68
C GLY A 108 -3.43 -4.58 14.47
N ILE A 109 -3.71 -5.43 13.48
CA ILE A 109 -2.96 -5.56 12.24
C ILE A 109 -3.83 -5.00 11.10
N HIS A 110 -3.26 -4.12 10.29
CA HIS A 110 -3.94 -3.58 9.13
C HIS A 110 -3.97 -4.59 7.98
N ALA A 111 -5.07 -4.62 7.22
CA ALA A 111 -5.24 -5.51 6.09
C ALA A 111 -5.25 -4.72 4.77
N GLY A 112 -4.17 -4.81 4.02
CA GLY A 112 -4.04 -4.27 2.65
C GLY A 112 -4.49 -5.32 1.64
N TRP A 113 -5.80 -5.47 1.47
CA TRP A 113 -6.36 -6.46 0.55
C TRP A 113 -6.74 -5.86 -0.81
N SER A 114 -6.83 -6.71 -1.84
CA SER A 114 -7.35 -6.35 -3.17
C SER A 114 -8.41 -7.36 -3.63
N ASN A 115 -9.45 -6.86 -4.28
CA ASN A 115 -10.54 -7.65 -4.84
C ASN A 115 -10.83 -7.24 -6.29
N PRO A 116 -10.56 -8.09 -7.31
CA PRO A 116 -10.21 -9.53 -7.20
C PRO A 116 -8.74 -9.84 -6.90
N CYS A 117 -7.78 -9.01 -7.30
CA CYS A 117 -6.34 -9.19 -7.13
C CYS A 117 -5.59 -7.86 -7.18
N LEU A 118 -4.28 -7.86 -6.86
CA LEU A 118 -3.46 -6.65 -6.81
C LEU A 118 -3.47 -5.86 -8.12
N GLU A 119 -3.59 -6.54 -9.25
CA GLU A 119 -3.61 -5.87 -10.56
C GLU A 119 -4.75 -4.84 -10.67
N ILE A 120 -5.82 -4.95 -9.88
CA ILE A 120 -6.88 -3.92 -9.85
C ILE A 120 -6.37 -2.60 -9.25
N TRP A 121 -5.50 -2.65 -8.24
CA TRP A 121 -4.78 -1.50 -7.72
C TRP A 121 -3.80 -0.93 -8.74
N LEU A 122 -3.03 -1.80 -9.43
CA LEU A 122 -2.09 -1.38 -10.45
C LEU A 122 -2.81 -0.68 -11.62
N TYR A 123 -4.03 -1.09 -11.94
CA TYR A 123 -4.89 -0.43 -12.93
C TYR A 123 -5.19 1.03 -12.56
N ALA A 124 -5.33 1.33 -11.28
CA ALA A 124 -5.65 2.67 -10.82
C ALA A 124 -4.58 3.71 -11.21
N TYR A 125 -3.31 3.31 -11.36
CA TYR A 125 -2.24 4.16 -11.87
C TYR A 125 -2.55 4.68 -13.28
N PHE A 126 -3.31 3.93 -14.06
CA PHE A 126 -3.71 4.26 -15.43
C PHE A 126 -5.01 5.10 -15.49
N GLY A 127 -5.49 5.56 -14.36
CA GLY A 127 -6.67 6.42 -14.28
C GLY A 127 -8.01 5.67 -14.22
N ASN A 128 -8.01 4.37 -14.00
CA ASN A 128 -9.24 3.56 -13.94
C ASN A 128 -9.09 2.35 -13.02
N MET A 129 -10.22 1.91 -12.43
CA MET A 129 -10.39 0.60 -11.78
C MET A 129 -11.63 -0.06 -12.39
N PRO A 130 -11.47 -0.85 -13.46
CA PRO A 130 -12.59 -1.44 -14.16
C PRO A 130 -13.27 -2.53 -13.32
N TYR A 131 -14.59 -2.69 -13.51
CA TYR A 131 -15.30 -3.82 -12.92
C TYR A 131 -14.86 -5.13 -13.60
N ILE A 132 -14.19 -5.99 -12.83
CA ILE A 132 -13.71 -7.30 -13.27
C ILE A 132 -13.89 -8.25 -12.09
N GLN A 133 -14.63 -9.36 -12.29
CA GLN A 133 -15.06 -10.25 -11.21
C GLN A 133 -13.99 -11.24 -10.75
N ASP A 134 -13.08 -11.64 -11.64
CA ASP A 134 -12.10 -12.69 -11.36
C ASP A 134 -10.67 -12.24 -11.61
N SER A 135 -9.73 -12.84 -10.90
CA SER A 135 -8.31 -12.51 -10.94
C SER A 135 -7.67 -12.82 -12.29
N VAL A 136 -8.07 -13.90 -12.97
CA VAL A 136 -7.49 -14.28 -14.26
C VAL A 136 -7.82 -13.23 -15.32
N SER A 137 -9.09 -12.84 -15.42
CA SER A 137 -9.53 -11.77 -16.31
C SER A 137 -8.88 -10.43 -15.96
N CYS A 138 -8.72 -10.14 -14.65
CA CYS A 138 -8.07 -8.92 -14.19
C CYS A 138 -6.60 -8.87 -14.62
N CYS A 139 -5.83 -9.92 -14.36
CA CYS A 139 -4.43 -10.03 -14.76
C CYS A 139 -4.28 -9.89 -16.28
N ASN A 140 -5.08 -10.60 -17.07
CA ASN A 140 -4.98 -10.57 -18.54
C ASN A 140 -5.28 -9.17 -19.10
N ARG A 141 -6.33 -8.52 -18.60
CA ARG A 141 -6.69 -7.17 -19.05
C ARG A 141 -5.67 -6.14 -18.61
N PHE A 142 -5.15 -6.27 -17.36
CA PHE A 142 -4.06 -5.42 -16.88
C PHE A 142 -2.82 -5.60 -17.74
N ALA A 143 -2.41 -6.83 -18.03
CA ALA A 143 -1.25 -7.12 -18.89
C ALA A 143 -1.35 -6.44 -20.26
N THR A 144 -2.55 -6.47 -20.87
CA THR A 144 -2.80 -5.81 -22.17
C THR A 144 -2.64 -4.28 -22.05
N GLU A 145 -3.22 -3.66 -21.03
CA GLU A 145 -3.12 -2.21 -20.83
C GLU A 145 -1.71 -1.78 -20.42
N TYR A 146 -1.01 -2.59 -19.64
CA TYR A 146 0.38 -2.39 -19.26
C TYR A 146 1.30 -2.40 -20.49
N GLU A 147 1.18 -3.42 -21.36
CA GLU A 147 1.96 -3.51 -22.59
C GLU A 147 1.69 -2.32 -23.52
N LYS A 148 0.45 -1.89 -23.65
CA LYS A 148 0.08 -0.71 -24.43
C LYS A 148 0.76 0.56 -23.94
N ARG A 149 0.92 0.73 -22.61
CA ARG A 149 1.49 1.95 -22.02
C ARG A 149 3.00 1.94 -21.92
N THR A 150 3.58 0.78 -21.63
CA THR A 150 5.02 0.63 -21.40
C THR A 150 5.77 0.15 -22.62
N GLY A 151 5.09 -0.44 -23.61
CA GLY A 151 5.69 -1.17 -24.72
C GLY A 151 6.33 -2.50 -24.31
N GLN A 152 6.09 -2.98 -23.08
CA GLN A 152 6.70 -4.19 -22.52
C GLN A 152 5.61 -5.13 -21.99
N LYS A 153 5.85 -6.44 -22.14
CA LYS A 153 4.95 -7.44 -21.56
C LYS A 153 4.97 -7.38 -20.03
N TYR A 154 3.79 -7.50 -19.44
CA TYR A 154 3.67 -7.63 -18.00
C TYR A 154 4.19 -8.98 -17.50
N ASP A 155 5.04 -8.95 -16.48
CA ASP A 155 5.52 -10.12 -15.77
C ASP A 155 5.30 -9.90 -14.26
N LYS A 156 4.65 -10.85 -13.59
CA LYS A 156 4.41 -10.80 -12.13
C LYS A 156 5.73 -10.78 -11.33
N ALA A 157 6.79 -11.35 -11.88
CA ALA A 157 8.12 -11.37 -11.27
C ALA A 157 8.94 -10.10 -11.53
N GLU A 158 8.38 -9.09 -12.20
CA GLU A 158 9.09 -7.85 -12.54
C GLU A 158 9.48 -7.05 -11.31
N LYS A 159 10.77 -6.84 -11.11
CA LYS A 159 11.31 -6.09 -9.97
C LYS A 159 11.14 -4.57 -10.10
N ASP A 160 11.10 -4.07 -11.33
CA ASP A 160 10.96 -2.63 -11.61
C ASP A 160 9.50 -2.20 -11.80
N LEU A 161 8.54 -3.07 -11.45
CA LEU A 161 7.11 -2.85 -11.65
C LEU A 161 6.66 -1.49 -11.10
N TYR A 162 6.96 -1.20 -9.83
CA TYR A 162 6.57 0.06 -9.20
C TYR A 162 7.11 1.28 -9.95
N LYS A 163 8.40 1.27 -10.31
CA LYS A 163 9.05 2.35 -11.05
C LYS A 163 8.37 2.60 -12.38
N LYS A 164 8.12 1.54 -13.15
CA LYS A 164 7.42 1.64 -14.44
C LYS A 164 6.00 2.17 -14.33
N LEU A 165 5.26 1.75 -13.29
CA LEU A 165 3.93 2.29 -13.01
C LEU A 165 3.97 3.79 -12.74
N CYS A 166 4.97 4.28 -12.00
CA CYS A 166 5.14 5.71 -11.75
C CYS A 166 5.58 6.50 -13.00
N GLU A 167 6.30 5.87 -13.92
CA GLU A 167 6.72 6.50 -15.19
C GLU A 167 5.56 6.72 -16.17
N VAL A 168 4.60 5.78 -16.22
CA VAL A 168 3.50 5.81 -17.21
C VAL A 168 2.12 6.07 -16.59
N GLY A 169 2.04 6.20 -15.28
CA GLY A 169 0.83 6.40 -14.50
C GLY A 169 1.00 7.45 -13.40
N ASN A 170 0.03 7.50 -12.48
CA ASN A 170 0.03 8.49 -11.40
C ASN A 170 -0.45 7.89 -10.08
N GLU A 171 0.42 7.83 -9.07
CA GLU A 171 0.15 7.26 -7.74
C GLU A 171 -0.94 8.03 -6.98
N GLU A 172 -0.91 9.37 -6.98
CA GLU A 172 -1.93 10.17 -6.28
C GLU A 172 -3.33 9.98 -6.90
N SER A 173 -3.39 9.86 -8.23
CA SER A 173 -4.64 9.55 -8.92
C SER A 173 -5.11 8.14 -8.59
N ALA A 174 -4.20 7.17 -8.50
CA ALA A 174 -4.51 5.81 -8.11
C ALA A 174 -5.15 5.75 -6.71
N ILE A 175 -4.56 6.44 -5.73
CA ILE A 175 -5.10 6.55 -4.37
C ILE A 175 -6.53 7.11 -4.40
N ARG A 176 -6.75 8.23 -5.09
CA ARG A 176 -8.08 8.86 -5.18
C ARG A 176 -9.12 7.94 -5.85
N ILE A 177 -8.73 7.24 -6.90
CA ILE A 177 -9.63 6.31 -7.61
C ILE A 177 -10.00 5.13 -6.71
N ALA A 178 -9.04 4.54 -5.99
CA ALA A 178 -9.30 3.44 -5.07
C ALA A 178 -10.27 3.86 -3.96
N GLN A 179 -10.04 5.03 -3.33
CA GLN A 179 -10.92 5.59 -2.31
C GLN A 179 -12.34 5.84 -2.86
N GLN A 180 -12.44 6.41 -4.06
CA GLN A 180 -13.73 6.65 -4.70
C GLN A 180 -14.47 5.36 -5.00
N LYS A 181 -13.79 4.33 -5.51
CA LYS A 181 -14.39 3.01 -5.79
C LYS A 181 -14.90 2.35 -4.53
N ARG A 182 -14.11 2.35 -3.47
CA ARG A 182 -14.50 1.83 -2.15
C ARG A 182 -15.73 2.57 -1.61
N LYS A 183 -15.74 3.90 -1.69
CA LYS A 183 -16.88 4.72 -1.31
C LYS A 183 -18.13 4.37 -2.11
N GLN A 184 -18.02 4.19 -3.42
CA GLN A 184 -19.14 3.78 -4.28
C GLN A 184 -19.69 2.39 -3.88
N CYS A 185 -18.83 1.44 -3.53
CA CYS A 185 -19.28 0.13 -3.02
C CYS A 185 -20.12 0.30 -1.74
N ILE A 186 -19.64 1.11 -0.78
CA ILE A 186 -20.34 1.38 0.48
C ILE A 186 -21.68 2.08 0.24
N GLU A 187 -21.72 3.08 -0.62
CA GLU A 187 -22.96 3.81 -1.01
C GLU A 187 -23.99 2.88 -1.68
N ASN A 188 -23.53 1.84 -2.36
CA ASN A 188 -24.37 0.79 -2.94
C ASN A 188 -24.75 -0.32 -1.95
N GLY A 189 -24.43 -0.18 -0.67
CA GLY A 189 -24.75 -1.14 0.38
C GLY A 189 -23.83 -2.36 0.46
N LEU A 190 -22.72 -2.37 -0.31
CA LEU A 190 -21.71 -3.42 -0.24
C LEU A 190 -20.75 -3.10 0.92
N LEU A 191 -20.91 -3.80 2.04
CA LEU A 191 -20.13 -3.56 3.26
C LEU A 191 -19.14 -4.70 3.56
N ILE A 192 -19.30 -5.84 2.87
CA ILE A 192 -18.46 -7.01 3.06
C ILE A 192 -17.31 -6.96 2.04
N PRO A 193 -16.04 -6.98 2.46
CA PRO A 193 -14.89 -6.82 1.54
C PRO A 193 -14.90 -7.80 0.36
N SER A 194 -15.34 -9.05 0.56
CA SER A 194 -15.44 -10.04 -0.52
C SER A 194 -16.48 -9.70 -1.59
N GLU A 195 -17.44 -8.82 -1.30
CA GLU A 195 -18.49 -8.34 -2.22
C GLU A 195 -18.12 -7.03 -2.92
N MET A 196 -17.13 -6.31 -2.38
CA MET A 196 -16.68 -5.01 -2.90
C MET A 196 -15.79 -5.21 -4.14
N ILE A 197 -16.37 -5.14 -5.34
CA ILE A 197 -15.64 -5.28 -6.63
C ILE A 197 -15.97 -4.09 -7.54
N PRO A 198 -14.95 -3.38 -8.08
CA PRO A 198 -13.52 -3.46 -7.74
C PRO A 198 -13.22 -2.71 -6.46
N SER A 199 -12.35 -3.23 -5.62
CA SER A 199 -11.91 -2.51 -4.42
C SER A 199 -10.52 -2.96 -3.95
N THR A 200 -9.84 -2.11 -3.19
CA THR A 200 -8.55 -2.41 -2.55
C THR A 200 -8.38 -1.56 -1.30
N MET A 201 -7.50 -1.98 -0.40
CA MET A 201 -7.00 -1.22 0.75
C MET A 201 -5.50 -0.93 0.66
N ILE A 202 -4.87 -1.26 -0.47
CA ILE A 202 -3.44 -0.94 -0.70
C ILE A 202 -3.23 0.58 -0.75
N ASP A 203 -4.19 1.32 -1.27
CA ASP A 203 -4.15 2.79 -1.28
C ASP A 203 -3.99 3.41 0.11
N GLU A 204 -4.58 2.81 1.14
CA GLU A 204 -4.44 3.30 2.53
C GLU A 204 -3.00 3.13 3.02
N LEU A 205 -2.37 1.96 2.79
CA LEU A 205 -0.97 1.73 3.13
C LEU A 205 -0.05 2.73 2.43
N ILE A 206 -0.23 2.92 1.12
CA ILE A 206 0.61 3.84 0.33
C ILE A 206 0.42 5.28 0.79
N ASN A 207 -0.85 5.71 0.92
CA ASN A 207 -1.19 7.06 1.36
C ASN A 207 -0.62 7.35 2.76
N GLU A 208 -0.75 6.41 3.69
CA GLU A 208 -0.22 6.57 5.05
C GLU A 208 1.31 6.73 5.04
N ILE A 209 2.04 5.89 4.30
CA ILE A 209 3.50 6.01 4.16
C ILE A 209 3.87 7.38 3.57
N ARG A 210 3.17 7.83 2.50
CA ARG A 210 3.43 9.11 1.84
C ARG A 210 3.15 10.32 2.74
N MET A 211 2.08 10.27 3.53
CA MET A 211 1.71 11.36 4.43
C MET A 211 2.66 11.52 5.63
N LYS A 212 3.32 10.44 6.04
CA LYS A 212 4.25 10.43 7.18
C LYS A 212 5.71 10.70 6.80
N MET A 213 6.04 10.77 5.51
CA MET A 213 7.36 11.17 4.99
C MET A 213 7.52 12.70 4.94
#